data_474f94256285312d3517b60b9ae595ff
#
_entry.id   474f94256285312d3517b60b9ae595ff
#
_cell.length_a   1.000
_cell.length_b   1.000
_cell.length_c   1.000
_cell.angle_alpha   90.00
_cell.angle_beta   90.00
_cell.angle_gamma   90.00
#
_symmetry.space_group_name_H-M   'P 1'
#
loop_
_entity.id
_entity.type
_entity.pdbx_description
1 polymer ?
#
loop_
_entity_poly.entity_id
_entity_poly.type
_entity_poly.pdbx_seq_one_letter_code
_entity_poly.pdbx_strand_id
1 'polypeptide(L)'
;MNHRMRAWSGAGIAGLALTLAACSGSAVSAAGGGESSTGESVDEVLIGALHPLTGSNAADGQQMANAAQLAVDAVNEAGGIASLGGADLVLETGDTQGTPETGQSEATRLIEDGAVALVGTFQSGTSANVASVAERNQVPFVMDVSALDEILEQGYQYSFRLQPNASLMGEQGAAALAALAEDSGTPVDQVAFLYEQGNYGAAVYEGFQAAADEAGITVDPVISYDATAVSDMTTQISQVAASGADVLAVAGYYRDSLLAAQAVDTVKPDLQAVFGVANGAYDQPAFVADAPSGGEGYFDANYHWDVTNPDAVALAELYEETYGEPIRTSAVLTYDAVMVVAGAIEEAGSTDPTAIRDAIADTDYEPLVVSQGPVSFDETGQNTNAGIVVMQVQDAAVTQVFPNELAEAPYRFPAAPGAS
;
A
#
# COMPACT_ATOMS: atom_id res chain seq x y z
N MET A 1 13.06 -22.50 -13.06
CA MET A 1 13.81 -21.73 -14.09
C MET A 1 14.48 -20.61 -13.32
N ASN A 2 15.75 -20.39 -13.49
CA ASN A 2 16.63 -19.66 -12.56
C ASN A 2 16.30 -18.17 -12.49
N HIS A 3 15.70 -17.73 -11.43
CA HIS A 3 15.59 -16.31 -11.09
C HIS A 3 16.89 -15.88 -10.40
N ARG A 4 17.60 -14.99 -11.05
CA ARG A 4 18.82 -14.40 -10.52
C ARG A 4 18.46 -13.21 -9.64
N MET A 5 18.41 -13.41 -8.33
CA MET A 5 18.67 -12.33 -7.40
C MET A 5 20.00 -11.67 -7.78
N ARG A 6 20.00 -10.39 -8.06
CA ARG A 6 21.22 -9.59 -8.06
C ARG A 6 21.59 -9.34 -6.60
N ALA A 7 22.27 -10.33 -6.01
CA ALA A 7 22.95 -10.13 -4.76
C ALA A 7 24.03 -9.04 -4.95
N TRP A 8 24.06 -8.09 -4.09
CA TRP A 8 25.13 -7.14 -3.95
C TRP A 8 26.40 -7.92 -3.56
N SER A 9 27.26 -8.17 -4.55
CA SER A 9 28.50 -8.92 -4.33
C SER A 9 29.60 -7.94 -3.98
N GLY A 10 29.97 -7.91 -2.72
CA GLY A 10 31.17 -7.24 -2.24
C GLY A 10 32.43 -7.87 -2.87
N ALA A 11 33.20 -7.08 -3.61
CA ALA A 11 34.45 -7.49 -4.17
C ALA A 11 35.55 -7.49 -3.11
N GLY A 12 36.13 -8.67 -2.88
CA GLY A 12 37.19 -8.90 -1.92
C GLY A 12 38.51 -8.23 -2.30
N ILE A 13 39.15 -7.69 -1.28
CA ILE A 13 40.47 -7.09 -1.26
C ILE A 13 41.57 -8.16 -1.45
N ALA A 14 42.36 -8.04 -2.47
CA ALA A 14 43.66 -8.71 -2.56
C ALA A 14 44.76 -7.66 -2.44
N GLY A 15 45.45 -7.65 -1.34
CA GLY A 15 46.61 -6.81 -1.10
C GLY A 15 47.83 -7.28 -1.88
N LEU A 16 48.60 -6.33 -2.34
CA LEU A 16 50.02 -6.58 -2.61
C LEU A 16 50.91 -5.38 -2.24
N ALA A 17 52.07 -5.70 -1.67
CA ALA A 17 52.93 -4.83 -0.90
C ALA A 17 53.84 -3.91 -1.73
N LEU A 18 54.26 -2.87 -1.01
CA LEU A 18 55.40 -1.92 -1.19
C LEU A 18 56.56 -2.29 -2.14
N THR A 19 57.01 -1.27 -2.90
CA THR A 19 58.45 -0.91 -2.96
C THR A 19 58.59 0.61 -3.11
N LEU A 20 59.37 1.20 -2.19
CA LEU A 20 59.88 2.56 -2.24
C LEU A 20 61.04 2.65 -3.29
N ALA A 21 61.03 3.70 -4.11
CA ALA A 21 62.26 4.27 -4.65
C ALA A 21 62.06 5.77 -4.86
N ALA A 22 62.81 6.55 -4.12
CA ALA A 22 62.96 7.98 -4.29
C ALA A 22 63.92 8.27 -5.46
N CYS A 23 63.61 9.26 -6.30
CA CYS A 23 64.58 10.16 -6.90
C CYS A 23 63.98 11.42 -7.45
N SER A 24 64.58 12.52 -7.10
CA SER A 24 64.33 13.91 -7.41
C SER A 24 64.43 14.25 -8.91
N GLY A 25 63.59 15.16 -9.39
CA GLY A 25 63.72 15.82 -10.68
C GLY A 25 62.65 16.86 -10.94
N SER A 26 62.98 18.15 -10.73
CA SER A 26 62.16 19.29 -11.06
C SER A 26 62.01 19.48 -12.57
N ALA A 27 60.80 19.62 -13.07
CA ALA A 27 60.52 20.36 -14.32
C ALA A 27 59.13 20.95 -14.28
N VAL A 28 59.08 22.24 -14.50
CA VAL A 28 57.92 23.13 -14.62
C VAL A 28 57.26 22.89 -15.96
N SER A 29 55.95 22.87 -16.04
CA SER A 29 55.09 23.59 -16.94
C SER A 29 53.81 22.86 -17.34
N ALA A 30 52.83 23.61 -17.28
CA ALA A 30 51.67 23.82 -18.12
C ALA A 30 50.31 23.37 -17.52
N ALA A 31 49.54 24.39 -17.23
CA ALA A 31 48.14 24.40 -16.89
C ALA A 31 47.29 23.56 -17.86
N GLY A 32 46.59 22.61 -17.30
CA GLY A 32 45.39 22.05 -17.84
C GLY A 32 44.45 21.95 -16.66
N GLY A 33 43.58 22.92 -16.49
CA GLY A 33 42.52 22.89 -15.48
C GLY A 33 41.54 21.78 -15.82
N GLY A 34 41.72 20.65 -15.18
CA GLY A 34 40.62 19.75 -14.92
C GLY A 34 40.05 20.15 -13.56
N GLU A 35 38.97 20.87 -13.55
CA GLU A 35 38.16 20.95 -12.36
C GLU A 35 37.69 19.55 -12.05
N SER A 36 38.41 18.86 -11.18
CA SER A 36 37.82 17.81 -10.37
C SER A 36 36.80 18.53 -9.51
N SER A 37 35.54 18.42 -9.88
CA SER A 37 34.47 18.65 -8.95
C SER A 37 34.75 17.69 -7.79
N THR A 38 35.24 18.22 -6.69
CA THR A 38 35.11 17.58 -5.39
C THR A 38 33.61 17.59 -5.13
N GLY A 39 32.89 16.54 -5.61
CA GLY A 39 31.53 16.28 -5.15
C GLY A 39 31.59 16.24 -3.64
N GLU A 40 30.83 17.10 -3.01
CA GLU A 40 30.59 17.04 -1.58
C GLU A 40 30.13 15.61 -1.30
N SER A 41 30.81 14.86 -0.43
CA SER A 41 30.35 13.54 -0.02
C SER A 41 29.02 13.73 0.70
N VAL A 42 27.99 13.10 0.18
CA VAL A 42 26.70 13.05 0.86
C VAL A 42 26.83 11.93 1.90
N ASP A 43 26.75 12.29 3.18
CA ASP A 43 26.85 11.30 4.26
C ASP A 43 25.48 10.70 4.60
N GLU A 44 24.40 11.47 4.42
CA GLU A 44 23.00 11.10 4.73
C GLU A 44 22.06 11.60 3.63
N VAL A 45 21.01 10.83 3.35
CA VAL A 45 19.91 11.19 2.44
C VAL A 45 18.60 11.11 3.21
N LEU A 46 17.91 12.24 3.35
CA LEU A 46 16.66 12.33 4.10
C LEU A 46 15.45 12.01 3.22
N ILE A 47 14.60 11.10 3.67
CA ILE A 47 13.25 10.86 3.13
C ILE A 47 12.18 11.12 4.19
N GLY A 48 11.00 11.57 3.77
CA GLY A 48 9.87 11.84 4.66
C GLY A 48 8.81 10.74 4.58
N ALA A 49 8.32 10.24 5.73
CA ALA A 49 7.18 9.33 5.80
C ALA A 49 5.99 10.00 6.51
N LEU A 50 4.84 9.99 5.86
CA LEU A 50 3.64 10.70 6.28
C LEU A 50 2.50 9.72 6.58
N HIS A 51 2.21 9.45 7.85
CA HIS A 51 1.18 8.49 8.25
C HIS A 51 0.32 9.03 9.40
N PRO A 52 -0.91 8.51 9.61
CA PRO A 52 -1.76 8.91 10.73
C PRO A 52 -1.29 8.24 12.03
N LEU A 53 -0.26 8.81 12.67
CA LEU A 53 0.32 8.25 13.92
C LEU A 53 -0.60 8.45 15.12
N THR A 54 -1.56 9.37 15.02
CA THR A 54 -2.63 9.60 16.00
C THR A 54 -4.01 9.63 15.32
N GLY A 55 -5.08 9.54 16.10
CA GLY A 55 -6.46 9.54 15.59
C GLY A 55 -7.05 8.15 15.38
N SER A 56 -8.09 8.06 14.55
CA SER A 56 -8.88 6.82 14.35
C SER A 56 -8.11 5.70 13.64
N ASN A 57 -7.12 6.03 12.84
CA ASN A 57 -6.31 5.09 12.07
C ASN A 57 -4.87 4.97 12.60
N ALA A 58 -4.65 5.34 13.88
CA ALA A 58 -3.32 5.33 14.47
C ALA A 58 -2.66 3.94 14.49
N ALA A 59 -3.46 2.87 14.60
CA ALA A 59 -2.93 1.51 14.57
C ALA A 59 -2.32 1.15 13.19
N ASP A 60 -2.96 1.57 12.10
CA ASP A 60 -2.40 1.39 10.75
C ASP A 60 -1.18 2.30 10.55
N GLY A 61 -1.32 3.59 10.86
CA GLY A 61 -0.24 4.57 10.70
C GLY A 61 1.02 4.23 11.47
N GLN A 62 0.89 3.68 12.68
CA GLN A 62 2.05 3.25 13.46
C GLN A 62 2.75 2.04 12.82
N GLN A 63 2.00 1.06 12.32
CA GLN A 63 2.59 -0.08 11.61
C GLN A 63 3.29 0.36 10.32
N MET A 64 2.70 1.30 9.59
CA MET A 64 3.31 1.86 8.37
C MET A 64 4.63 2.58 8.70
N ALA A 65 4.66 3.43 9.74
CA ALA A 65 5.89 4.10 10.15
C ALA A 65 6.98 3.10 10.62
N ASN A 66 6.59 2.04 11.32
CA ASN A 66 7.49 0.97 11.73
C ASN A 66 8.09 0.24 10.51
N ALA A 67 7.27 -0.06 9.49
CA ALA A 67 7.74 -0.71 8.28
C ALA A 67 8.64 0.20 7.43
N ALA A 68 8.35 1.51 7.38
CA ALA A 68 9.25 2.48 6.77
C ALA A 68 10.63 2.47 7.43
N GLN A 69 10.68 2.37 8.76
CA GLN A 69 11.96 2.27 9.50
C GLN A 69 12.68 0.97 9.18
N LEU A 70 11.98 -0.18 9.14
CA LEU A 70 12.60 -1.46 8.76
C LEU A 70 13.19 -1.42 7.34
N ALA A 71 12.53 -0.77 6.40
CA ALA A 71 13.06 -0.62 5.04
C ALA A 71 14.34 0.24 5.03
N VAL A 72 14.35 1.35 5.76
CA VAL A 72 15.54 2.20 5.91
C VAL A 72 16.68 1.43 6.58
N ASP A 73 16.38 0.68 7.64
CA ASP A 73 17.38 -0.15 8.33
C ASP A 73 17.97 -1.20 7.39
N ALA A 74 17.14 -1.86 6.57
CA ALA A 74 17.57 -2.84 5.57
C ALA A 74 18.50 -2.22 4.51
N VAL A 75 18.21 -1.02 4.02
CA VAL A 75 19.08 -0.29 3.08
C VAL A 75 20.43 0.02 3.73
N ASN A 76 20.41 0.52 4.97
CA ASN A 76 21.63 0.92 5.67
C ASN A 76 22.50 -0.29 6.08
N GLU A 77 21.88 -1.39 6.50
CA GLU A 77 22.56 -2.66 6.77
C GLU A 77 23.21 -3.25 5.52
N ALA A 78 22.64 -3.01 4.34
CA ALA A 78 23.22 -3.39 3.05
C ALA A 78 24.39 -2.48 2.63
N GLY A 79 24.69 -1.39 3.35
CA GLY A 79 25.80 -0.47 3.12
C GLY A 79 25.37 0.91 2.62
N GLY A 80 24.11 1.28 2.79
CA GLY A 80 23.56 2.57 2.38
C GLY A 80 23.44 2.72 0.85
N ILE A 81 23.30 3.94 0.38
CA ILE A 81 23.18 4.27 -1.06
C ILE A 81 24.58 4.25 -1.70
N ALA A 82 24.89 3.17 -2.39
CA ALA A 82 26.25 2.92 -2.89
C ALA A 82 26.68 3.93 -3.97
N SER A 83 25.76 4.37 -4.83
CA SER A 83 26.00 5.40 -5.85
C SER A 83 26.36 6.77 -5.26
N LEU A 84 26.01 7.01 -3.99
CA LEU A 84 26.37 8.20 -3.21
C LEU A 84 27.51 7.95 -2.21
N GLY A 85 28.31 6.88 -2.45
CA GLY A 85 29.47 6.56 -1.61
C GLY A 85 29.13 5.81 -0.33
N GLY A 86 27.95 5.21 -0.23
CA GLY A 86 27.44 4.51 0.95
C GLY A 86 26.75 5.46 1.93
N ALA A 87 26.11 6.52 1.42
CA ALA A 87 25.35 7.45 2.26
C ALA A 87 24.22 6.72 2.98
N ASP A 88 24.05 6.98 4.27
CA ASP A 88 22.95 6.43 5.05
C ASP A 88 21.61 7.05 4.62
N LEU A 89 20.58 6.20 4.45
CA LEU A 89 19.21 6.66 4.30
C LEU A 89 18.67 7.05 5.68
N VAL A 90 18.09 8.23 5.80
CA VAL A 90 17.52 8.75 7.05
C VAL A 90 16.01 8.96 6.86
N LEU A 91 15.23 8.49 7.84
CA LEU A 91 13.77 8.64 7.85
C LEU A 91 13.36 9.73 8.83
N GLU A 92 12.53 10.66 8.37
CA GLU A 92 11.80 11.55 9.25
C GLU A 92 10.28 11.34 9.07
N THR A 93 9.56 11.19 10.18
CA THR A 93 8.11 10.93 10.16
C THR A 93 7.29 12.19 10.42
N GLY A 94 6.15 12.30 9.75
CA GLY A 94 5.12 13.30 9.97
C GLY A 94 3.80 12.67 10.36
N ASP A 95 3.20 13.11 11.50
CA ASP A 95 1.87 12.68 11.91
C ASP A 95 0.79 13.47 11.16
N THR A 96 0.15 12.83 10.20
CA THR A 96 -0.93 13.46 9.43
C THR A 96 -2.23 13.61 10.22
N GLN A 97 -2.37 12.91 11.36
CA GLN A 97 -3.61 12.80 12.14
C GLN A 97 -4.82 12.35 11.28
N GLY A 98 -4.56 11.84 10.08
CA GLY A 98 -5.58 11.47 9.09
C GLY A 98 -6.35 12.64 8.50
N THR A 99 -5.81 13.87 8.57
CA THR A 99 -6.50 15.07 8.05
C THR A 99 -5.72 15.75 6.92
N PRO A 100 -6.42 16.27 5.89
CA PRO A 100 -5.79 16.92 4.76
C PRO A 100 -4.89 18.10 5.14
N GLU A 101 -5.35 18.95 6.07
CA GLU A 101 -4.62 20.15 6.51
C GLU A 101 -3.34 19.81 7.27
N THR A 102 -3.38 18.79 8.13
CA THR A 102 -2.19 18.36 8.87
C THR A 102 -1.20 17.67 7.93
N GLY A 103 -1.69 16.78 7.04
CA GLY A 103 -0.84 16.16 6.01
C GLY A 103 -0.12 17.17 5.14
N GLN A 104 -0.83 18.23 4.69
CA GLN A 104 -0.24 19.34 3.95
C GLN A 104 0.87 20.04 4.75
N SER A 105 0.64 20.30 6.02
CA SER A 105 1.59 21.01 6.89
C SER A 105 2.84 20.18 7.14
N GLU A 106 2.67 18.89 7.43
CA GLU A 106 3.77 17.95 7.66
C GLU A 106 4.60 17.71 6.39
N ALA A 107 3.95 17.57 5.22
CA ALA A 107 4.67 17.47 3.95
C ALA A 107 5.54 18.72 3.68
N THR A 108 4.98 19.91 3.95
CA THR A 108 5.75 21.15 3.80
C THR A 108 6.94 21.17 4.75
N ARG A 109 6.76 20.78 6.01
CA ARG A 109 7.84 20.71 7.02
C ARG A 109 8.95 19.76 6.57
N LEU A 110 8.61 18.53 6.19
CA LEU A 110 9.60 17.52 5.78
C LEU A 110 10.42 17.98 4.57
N ILE A 111 9.78 18.64 3.60
CA ILE A 111 10.48 19.19 2.43
C ILE A 111 11.41 20.35 2.85
N GLU A 112 10.96 21.24 3.75
CA GLU A 112 11.78 22.34 4.29
C GLU A 112 12.97 21.80 5.12
N ASP A 113 12.81 20.65 5.78
CA ASP A 113 13.87 19.95 6.52
C ASP A 113 14.86 19.20 5.58
N GLY A 114 14.56 19.15 4.28
CA GLY A 114 15.47 18.63 3.25
C GLY A 114 15.13 17.22 2.74
N ALA A 115 13.92 16.71 2.97
CA ALA A 115 13.50 15.44 2.40
C ALA A 115 13.52 15.49 0.87
N VAL A 116 14.24 14.55 0.24
CA VAL A 116 14.37 14.45 -1.22
C VAL A 116 13.25 13.66 -1.87
N ALA A 117 12.48 12.91 -1.08
CA ALA A 117 11.28 12.17 -1.47
C ALA A 117 10.33 12.01 -0.28
N LEU A 118 9.05 11.81 -0.55
CA LEU A 118 8.02 11.52 0.44
C LEU A 118 7.39 10.17 0.15
N VAL A 119 6.99 9.43 1.22
CA VAL A 119 6.17 8.22 1.16
C VAL A 119 4.92 8.38 2.05
N GLY A 120 3.84 7.71 1.75
CA GLY A 120 2.58 7.79 2.50
C GLY A 120 1.41 8.02 1.57
N THR A 121 0.28 8.42 1.99
CA THR A 121 -0.34 8.44 3.30
C THR A 121 -1.40 7.32 3.36
N PHE A 122 -2.18 7.25 4.41
CA PHE A 122 -3.26 6.27 4.52
C PHE A 122 -4.59 6.79 3.90
N GLN A 123 -5.08 7.95 4.35
CA GLN A 123 -6.34 8.52 3.85
C GLN A 123 -6.15 9.27 2.53
N SER A 124 -7.02 8.97 1.56
CA SER A 124 -6.94 9.55 0.22
C SER A 124 -7.10 11.08 0.19
N GLY A 125 -7.97 11.65 1.03
CA GLY A 125 -8.10 13.10 1.15
C GLY A 125 -6.82 13.79 1.66
N THR A 126 -6.06 13.12 2.53
CA THR A 126 -4.75 13.58 3.01
C THR A 126 -3.72 13.50 1.89
N SER A 127 -3.66 12.37 1.16
CA SER A 127 -2.76 12.20 0.02
C SER A 127 -2.98 13.24 -1.08
N ALA A 128 -4.21 13.62 -1.36
CA ALA A 128 -4.51 14.66 -2.36
C ALA A 128 -3.85 15.98 -2.02
N ASN A 129 -3.84 16.38 -0.74
CA ASN A 129 -3.18 17.60 -0.29
C ASN A 129 -1.64 17.46 -0.28
N VAL A 130 -1.11 16.29 0.13
CA VAL A 130 0.32 16.01 0.09
C VAL A 130 0.82 16.01 -1.35
N ALA A 131 0.12 15.36 -2.29
CA ALA A 131 0.46 15.36 -3.71
C ALA A 131 0.55 16.79 -4.29
N SER A 132 -0.39 17.65 -3.91
CA SER A 132 -0.35 19.06 -4.30
C SER A 132 0.86 19.83 -3.73
N VAL A 133 1.33 19.49 -2.52
CA VAL A 133 2.57 20.05 -1.94
C VAL A 133 3.80 19.50 -2.68
N ALA A 134 3.87 18.21 -2.88
CA ALA A 134 4.94 17.52 -3.58
C ALA A 134 5.15 18.09 -4.99
N GLU A 135 4.07 18.23 -5.77
CA GLU A 135 4.09 18.81 -7.10
C GLU A 135 4.65 20.26 -7.12
N ARG A 136 4.14 21.14 -6.25
CA ARG A 136 4.61 22.54 -6.17
C ARG A 136 6.07 22.69 -5.80
N ASN A 137 6.60 21.75 -5.01
CA ASN A 137 7.99 21.77 -4.56
C ASN A 137 8.90 20.89 -5.43
N GLN A 138 8.33 20.17 -6.40
CA GLN A 138 9.05 19.24 -7.28
C GLN A 138 9.81 18.16 -6.49
N VAL A 139 9.16 17.60 -5.45
CA VAL A 139 9.65 16.50 -4.63
C VAL A 139 8.78 15.28 -4.90
N PRO A 140 9.33 14.11 -5.28
CA PRO A 140 8.52 12.94 -5.56
C PRO A 140 7.80 12.42 -4.31
N PHE A 141 6.56 11.98 -4.53
CA PHE A 141 5.70 11.40 -3.52
C PHE A 141 5.19 10.03 -4.00
N VAL A 142 5.57 8.96 -3.30
CA VAL A 142 5.12 7.60 -3.54
C VAL A 142 3.99 7.27 -2.57
N MET A 143 2.79 7.12 -3.11
CA MET A 143 1.61 6.72 -2.35
C MET A 143 1.62 5.22 -2.11
N ASP A 144 1.54 4.84 -0.84
CA ASP A 144 1.52 3.45 -0.40
C ASP A 144 0.11 2.85 -0.34
N VAL A 145 -0.86 3.49 0.34
CA VAL A 145 -2.21 2.94 0.59
C VAL A 145 -3.33 3.75 -0.09
N SER A 146 -3.12 5.04 -0.27
CA SER A 146 -4.14 5.95 -0.78
C SER A 146 -4.54 5.63 -2.23
N ALA A 147 -5.82 5.35 -2.46
CA ALA A 147 -6.32 4.79 -3.71
C ALA A 147 -7.18 5.73 -4.58
N LEU A 148 -7.53 6.94 -4.12
CA LEU A 148 -8.44 7.84 -4.84
C LEU A 148 -7.92 8.19 -6.25
N ASP A 149 -8.74 7.92 -7.26
CA ASP A 149 -8.40 8.09 -8.68
C ASP A 149 -7.99 9.51 -9.02
N GLU A 150 -8.76 10.49 -8.60
CA GLU A 150 -8.57 11.91 -8.94
C GLU A 150 -7.21 12.48 -8.56
N ILE A 151 -6.44 11.83 -7.65
CA ILE A 151 -5.11 12.31 -7.26
C ILE A 151 -4.16 12.30 -8.47
N LEU A 152 -4.14 11.23 -9.23
CA LEU A 152 -3.29 11.09 -10.41
C LEU A 152 -3.90 11.72 -11.68
N GLU A 153 -5.20 12.00 -11.69
CA GLU A 153 -5.89 12.67 -12.79
C GLU A 153 -5.63 14.20 -12.83
N GLN A 154 -4.96 14.77 -11.81
CA GLN A 154 -4.59 16.17 -11.78
C GLN A 154 -3.48 16.53 -12.78
N GLY A 155 -2.84 15.54 -13.41
CA GLY A 155 -1.70 15.74 -14.30
C GLY A 155 -0.41 16.06 -13.56
N TYR A 156 -0.30 15.68 -12.29
CA TYR A 156 0.91 15.80 -11.49
C TYR A 156 2.02 14.93 -12.05
N GLN A 157 3.26 15.39 -11.95
CA GLN A 157 4.45 14.70 -12.45
C GLN A 157 5.29 14.08 -11.33
N TYR A 158 5.00 14.43 -10.08
CA TYR A 158 5.78 14.05 -8.91
C TYR A 158 5.01 13.11 -7.96
N SER A 159 3.90 12.51 -8.42
CA SER A 159 3.08 11.59 -7.61
C SER A 159 2.99 10.23 -8.27
N PHE A 160 3.21 9.17 -7.48
CA PHE A 160 3.20 7.77 -7.93
C PHE A 160 2.38 6.94 -6.97
N ARG A 161 1.70 5.89 -7.46
CA ARG A 161 0.86 5.00 -6.64
C ARG A 161 1.23 3.54 -6.86
N LEU A 162 1.51 2.83 -5.77
CA LEU A 162 1.90 1.42 -5.80
C LEU A 162 0.72 0.46 -5.96
N GLN A 163 -0.38 0.66 -5.23
CA GLN A 163 -1.55 -0.20 -5.25
C GLN A 163 -2.54 0.18 -6.37
N PRO A 164 -3.58 -0.66 -6.61
CA PRO A 164 -4.66 -0.31 -7.54
C PRO A 164 -5.40 0.95 -7.09
N ASN A 165 -5.97 1.69 -8.03
CA ASN A 165 -6.86 2.79 -7.68
C ASN A 165 -8.24 2.29 -7.21
N ALA A 166 -9.03 3.17 -6.62
CA ALA A 166 -10.29 2.82 -5.96
C ALA A 166 -11.33 2.25 -6.93
N SER A 167 -11.49 2.85 -8.11
CA SER A 167 -12.43 2.35 -9.11
C SER A 167 -12.02 0.96 -9.62
N LEU A 168 -10.75 0.71 -9.91
CA LEU A 168 -10.25 -0.59 -10.32
C LEU A 168 -10.47 -1.66 -9.24
N MET A 169 -10.27 -1.33 -7.96
CA MET A 169 -10.59 -2.27 -6.87
C MET A 169 -12.08 -2.59 -6.81
N GLY A 170 -12.93 -1.60 -7.04
CA GLY A 170 -14.37 -1.79 -7.17
C GLY A 170 -14.73 -2.74 -8.32
N GLU A 171 -14.21 -2.47 -9.53
CA GLU A 171 -14.41 -3.29 -10.73
C GLU A 171 -13.96 -4.74 -10.51
N GLN A 172 -12.73 -4.92 -10.02
CA GLN A 172 -12.16 -6.25 -9.77
C GLN A 172 -12.90 -6.98 -8.65
N GLY A 173 -13.38 -6.27 -7.62
CA GLY A 173 -14.20 -6.82 -6.54
C GLY A 173 -15.53 -7.38 -7.04
N ALA A 174 -16.24 -6.64 -7.90
CA ALA A 174 -17.48 -7.12 -8.53
C ALA A 174 -17.23 -8.31 -9.45
N ALA A 175 -16.17 -8.26 -10.26
CA ALA A 175 -15.78 -9.36 -11.14
C ALA A 175 -15.41 -10.63 -10.34
N ALA A 176 -14.70 -10.48 -9.23
CA ALA A 176 -14.37 -11.58 -8.34
C ALA A 176 -15.62 -12.20 -7.70
N LEU A 177 -16.55 -11.39 -7.20
CA LEU A 177 -17.83 -11.87 -6.66
C LEU A 177 -18.64 -12.65 -7.72
N ALA A 178 -18.73 -12.11 -8.94
CA ALA A 178 -19.41 -12.78 -10.04
C ALA A 178 -18.75 -14.13 -10.38
N ALA A 179 -17.42 -14.19 -10.40
CA ALA A 179 -16.67 -15.43 -10.66
C ALA A 179 -16.90 -16.48 -9.55
N LEU A 180 -16.91 -16.08 -8.27
CA LEU A 180 -17.20 -16.96 -7.14
C LEU A 180 -18.65 -17.49 -7.21
N ALA A 181 -19.61 -16.64 -7.58
CA ALA A 181 -21.01 -17.04 -7.76
C ALA A 181 -21.18 -18.06 -8.91
N GLU A 182 -20.54 -17.82 -10.06
CA GLU A 182 -20.58 -18.72 -11.22
C GLU A 182 -19.95 -20.08 -10.90
N ASP A 183 -18.73 -20.09 -10.34
CA ASP A 183 -17.97 -21.32 -10.07
C ASP A 183 -18.62 -22.16 -8.97
N SER A 184 -19.20 -21.54 -7.94
CA SER A 184 -19.97 -22.24 -6.89
C SER A 184 -21.33 -22.75 -7.36
N GLY A 185 -21.85 -22.22 -8.47
CA GLY A 185 -23.21 -22.45 -8.93
C GLY A 185 -24.30 -21.83 -8.05
N THR A 186 -23.94 -20.84 -7.22
CA THR A 186 -24.84 -20.10 -6.34
C THR A 186 -25.05 -18.69 -6.92
N PRO A 187 -26.21 -18.41 -7.52
CA PRO A 187 -26.43 -17.13 -8.16
C PRO A 187 -26.47 -15.98 -7.14
N VAL A 188 -25.91 -14.84 -7.54
CA VAL A 188 -26.01 -13.56 -6.84
C VAL A 188 -26.75 -12.61 -7.78
N ASP A 189 -28.02 -12.35 -7.48
CA ASP A 189 -28.88 -11.49 -8.31
C ASP A 189 -28.84 -10.04 -7.80
N GLN A 190 -28.69 -9.84 -6.49
CA GLN A 190 -28.75 -8.52 -5.87
C GLN A 190 -27.68 -8.36 -4.76
N VAL A 191 -26.97 -7.23 -4.80
CA VAL A 191 -25.97 -6.82 -3.82
C VAL A 191 -26.42 -5.53 -3.14
N ALA A 192 -26.47 -5.51 -1.81
CA ALA A 192 -26.52 -4.27 -1.05
C ALA A 192 -25.11 -3.70 -0.91
N PHE A 193 -24.90 -2.42 -1.21
CA PHE A 193 -23.58 -1.79 -1.11
C PHE A 193 -23.56 -0.75 0.01
N LEU A 194 -22.69 -0.94 0.99
CA LEU A 194 -22.48 -0.06 2.14
C LEU A 194 -21.08 0.56 2.06
N TYR A 195 -20.98 1.91 2.03
CA TYR A 195 -19.69 2.55 1.87
C TYR A 195 -19.52 3.84 2.67
N GLU A 196 -18.29 4.17 3.04
CA GLU A 196 -17.98 5.46 3.64
C GLU A 196 -18.22 6.57 2.61
N GLN A 197 -18.80 7.70 3.03
CA GLN A 197 -19.33 8.73 2.12
C GLN A 197 -18.26 9.64 1.49
N GLY A 198 -16.95 9.45 1.79
CA GLY A 198 -15.87 10.18 1.16
C GLY A 198 -15.64 9.76 -0.30
N ASN A 199 -14.79 10.51 -1.01
CA ASN A 199 -14.49 10.26 -2.43
C ASN A 199 -13.94 8.84 -2.66
N TYR A 200 -13.16 8.29 -1.71
CA TYR A 200 -12.65 6.94 -1.78
C TYR A 200 -13.76 5.89 -1.84
N GLY A 201 -14.68 5.88 -0.87
CA GLY A 201 -15.77 4.92 -0.85
C GLY A 201 -16.72 5.09 -2.05
N ALA A 202 -16.93 6.33 -2.50
CA ALA A 202 -17.70 6.62 -3.71
C ALA A 202 -17.05 6.04 -4.97
N ALA A 203 -15.74 6.19 -5.16
CA ALA A 203 -15.02 5.66 -6.31
C ALA A 203 -15.02 4.11 -6.33
N VAL A 204 -14.84 3.46 -5.17
CA VAL A 204 -14.98 1.99 -5.05
C VAL A 204 -16.39 1.55 -5.46
N TYR A 205 -17.43 2.24 -4.96
CA TYR A 205 -18.81 1.93 -5.32
C TYR A 205 -19.06 2.11 -6.83
N GLU A 206 -18.60 3.20 -7.43
CA GLU A 206 -18.80 3.47 -8.86
C GLU A 206 -18.15 2.40 -9.74
N GLY A 207 -16.92 1.99 -9.42
CA GLY A 207 -16.24 0.89 -10.11
C GLY A 207 -16.97 -0.44 -9.93
N PHE A 208 -17.41 -0.76 -8.71
CA PHE A 208 -18.18 -1.96 -8.42
C PHE A 208 -19.51 -1.98 -9.19
N GLN A 209 -20.25 -0.87 -9.18
CA GLN A 209 -21.52 -0.75 -9.91
C GLN A 209 -21.35 -1.00 -11.41
N ALA A 210 -20.31 -0.42 -12.02
CA ALA A 210 -20.06 -0.58 -13.45
C ALA A 210 -19.84 -2.06 -13.83
N ALA A 211 -19.00 -2.77 -13.10
CA ALA A 211 -18.72 -4.19 -13.35
C ALA A 211 -19.90 -5.11 -12.95
N ALA A 212 -20.64 -4.77 -11.89
CA ALA A 212 -21.85 -5.48 -11.49
C ALA A 212 -22.93 -5.41 -12.57
N ASP A 213 -23.13 -4.24 -13.18
CA ASP A 213 -24.06 -4.06 -14.31
C ASP A 213 -23.68 -4.95 -15.52
N GLU A 214 -22.38 -5.06 -15.82
CA GLU A 214 -21.89 -5.94 -16.89
C GLU A 214 -22.13 -7.43 -16.56
N ALA A 215 -22.00 -7.80 -15.29
CA ALA A 215 -22.28 -9.16 -14.79
C ALA A 215 -23.78 -9.46 -14.63
N GLY A 216 -24.65 -8.46 -14.79
CA GLY A 216 -26.11 -8.60 -14.59
C GLY A 216 -26.53 -8.64 -13.14
N ILE A 217 -25.70 -8.18 -12.22
CA ILE A 217 -25.97 -8.11 -10.78
C ILE A 217 -26.58 -6.73 -10.46
N THR A 218 -27.71 -6.70 -9.76
CA THR A 218 -28.35 -5.46 -9.32
C THR A 218 -27.68 -4.96 -8.03
N VAL A 219 -27.27 -3.69 -7.98
CA VAL A 219 -26.74 -3.09 -6.75
C VAL A 219 -27.81 -2.20 -6.10
N ASP A 220 -28.52 -2.74 -5.10
CA ASP A 220 -29.59 -2.07 -4.37
C ASP A 220 -29.85 -2.78 -3.01
N PRO A 221 -29.94 -2.08 -1.87
CA PRO A 221 -29.77 -0.64 -1.69
C PRO A 221 -28.30 -0.21 -1.72
N VAL A 222 -28.08 1.04 -2.09
CA VAL A 222 -26.79 1.73 -1.96
C VAL A 222 -26.87 2.66 -0.75
N ILE A 223 -26.01 2.42 0.24
CA ILE A 223 -26.06 3.11 1.54
C ILE A 223 -24.69 3.72 1.84
N SER A 224 -24.63 5.05 1.95
CA SER A 224 -23.44 5.73 2.43
C SER A 224 -23.54 6.14 3.89
N TYR A 225 -22.40 6.24 4.58
CA TYR A 225 -22.32 6.67 5.97
C TYR A 225 -21.09 7.56 6.22
N ASP A 226 -21.16 8.39 7.25
CA ASP A 226 -20.02 9.19 7.70
C ASP A 226 -19.14 8.36 8.65
N ALA A 227 -17.98 7.91 8.16
CA ALA A 227 -17.03 7.09 8.91
C ALA A 227 -16.51 7.79 10.19
N THR A 228 -16.51 9.13 10.23
CA THR A 228 -16.03 9.89 11.38
C THR A 228 -17.09 10.03 12.49
N ALA A 229 -18.37 9.99 12.12
CA ALA A 229 -19.50 10.21 13.02
C ALA A 229 -20.24 8.93 13.41
N VAL A 230 -20.17 7.87 12.58
CA VAL A 230 -20.89 6.62 12.83
C VAL A 230 -20.39 5.93 14.11
N SER A 231 -21.36 5.48 14.91
CA SER A 231 -21.10 4.72 16.14
C SER A 231 -21.94 3.44 16.24
N ASP A 232 -22.89 3.25 15.32
CA ASP A 232 -23.76 2.07 15.23
C ASP A 232 -24.28 1.97 13.79
N MET A 233 -24.38 0.77 13.24
CA MET A 233 -24.85 0.51 11.88
C MET A 233 -26.12 -0.34 11.82
N THR A 234 -26.80 -0.53 12.93
CA THR A 234 -28.04 -1.34 13.01
C THR A 234 -29.11 -0.84 12.04
N THR A 235 -29.24 0.48 11.85
CA THR A 235 -30.19 1.06 10.90
C THR A 235 -29.86 0.71 9.46
N GLN A 236 -28.59 0.83 9.05
CA GLN A 236 -28.11 0.52 7.71
C GLN A 236 -28.30 -0.99 7.42
N ILE A 237 -27.87 -1.84 8.33
CA ILE A 237 -28.01 -3.30 8.17
C ILE A 237 -29.48 -3.74 8.20
N SER A 238 -30.35 -3.04 8.93
CA SER A 238 -31.79 -3.30 8.86
C SER A 238 -32.40 -2.95 7.49
N GLN A 239 -31.88 -1.95 6.79
CA GLN A 239 -32.27 -1.65 5.40
C GLN A 239 -31.79 -2.76 4.46
N VAL A 240 -30.56 -3.25 4.64
CA VAL A 240 -30.03 -4.42 3.90
C VAL A 240 -30.94 -5.64 4.12
N ALA A 241 -31.26 -5.97 5.36
CA ALA A 241 -32.15 -7.10 5.68
C ALA A 241 -33.54 -6.97 5.04
N ALA A 242 -34.08 -5.75 4.92
CA ALA A 242 -35.37 -5.49 4.32
C ALA A 242 -35.36 -5.51 2.77
N SER A 243 -34.22 -5.36 2.13
CA SER A 243 -34.08 -5.35 0.67
C SER A 243 -34.18 -6.75 0.05
N GLY A 244 -33.75 -7.77 0.80
CA GLY A 244 -33.64 -9.14 0.29
C GLY A 244 -32.40 -9.35 -0.60
N ALA A 245 -31.39 -8.50 -0.47
CA ALA A 245 -30.11 -8.67 -1.18
C ALA A 245 -29.42 -9.99 -0.80
N ASP A 246 -28.77 -10.62 -1.76
CA ASP A 246 -28.05 -11.88 -1.58
C ASP A 246 -26.74 -11.68 -0.83
N VAL A 247 -26.05 -10.57 -1.11
CA VAL A 247 -24.73 -10.25 -0.58
C VAL A 247 -24.73 -8.81 -0.06
N LEU A 248 -24.01 -8.58 1.03
CA LEU A 248 -23.65 -7.26 1.51
C LEU A 248 -22.21 -6.94 1.12
N ALA A 249 -22.00 -6.03 0.17
CA ALA A 249 -20.68 -5.46 -0.13
C ALA A 249 -20.38 -4.28 0.81
N VAL A 250 -19.14 -4.17 1.31
CA VAL A 250 -18.72 -3.12 2.27
C VAL A 250 -17.40 -2.50 1.86
N ALA A 251 -17.39 -1.18 1.65
CA ALA A 251 -16.18 -0.39 1.45
C ALA A 251 -16.03 0.64 2.57
N GLY A 252 -14.95 0.54 3.35
CA GLY A 252 -14.72 1.40 4.52
C GLY A 252 -13.43 1.10 5.25
N TYR A 253 -13.20 1.81 6.36
CA TYR A 253 -12.03 1.65 7.20
C TYR A 253 -12.26 0.59 8.29
N TYR A 254 -11.22 0.27 9.07
CA TYR A 254 -11.27 -0.79 10.08
C TYR A 254 -12.42 -0.64 11.08
N ARG A 255 -12.50 0.56 11.72
CA ARG A 255 -13.47 0.80 12.81
C ARG A 255 -14.92 0.69 12.35
N ASP A 256 -15.25 1.30 11.26
CA ASP A 256 -16.61 1.34 10.71
C ASP A 256 -17.02 0.00 10.11
N SER A 257 -16.09 -0.71 9.47
CA SER A 257 -16.31 -2.08 8.99
C SER A 257 -16.55 -3.07 10.15
N LEU A 258 -15.85 -2.91 11.29
CA LEU A 258 -16.15 -3.67 12.49
C LEU A 258 -17.54 -3.36 13.05
N LEU A 259 -17.98 -2.09 13.03
CA LEU A 259 -19.36 -1.72 13.41
C LEU A 259 -20.40 -2.34 12.47
N ALA A 260 -20.11 -2.45 11.17
CA ALA A 260 -20.97 -3.14 10.23
C ALA A 260 -21.09 -4.63 10.58
N ALA A 261 -19.97 -5.30 10.89
CA ALA A 261 -19.96 -6.71 11.30
C ALA A 261 -20.77 -6.93 12.61
N GLN A 262 -20.64 -6.04 13.60
CA GLN A 262 -21.42 -6.08 14.84
C GLN A 262 -22.92 -5.91 14.58
N ALA A 263 -23.29 -5.03 13.65
CA ALA A 263 -24.67 -4.83 13.26
C ALA A 263 -25.24 -6.02 12.48
N VAL A 264 -24.43 -6.67 11.62
CA VAL A 264 -24.81 -7.93 10.93
C VAL A 264 -25.10 -9.03 11.95
N ASP A 265 -24.25 -9.22 12.96
CA ASP A 265 -24.50 -10.21 14.03
C ASP A 265 -25.76 -9.89 14.85
N THR A 266 -26.08 -8.62 15.04
CA THR A 266 -27.26 -8.17 15.79
C THR A 266 -28.55 -8.35 15.00
N VAL A 267 -28.57 -7.89 13.74
CA VAL A 267 -29.76 -7.88 12.87
C VAL A 267 -29.99 -9.24 12.22
N LYS A 268 -28.91 -9.97 11.93
CA LYS A 268 -28.91 -11.29 11.26
C LYS A 268 -29.67 -11.28 9.93
N PRO A 269 -29.26 -10.43 8.97
CA PRO A 269 -29.83 -10.44 7.63
C PRO A 269 -29.62 -11.82 6.98
N ASP A 270 -30.58 -12.23 6.16
CA ASP A 270 -30.48 -13.48 5.38
C ASP A 270 -29.58 -13.23 4.15
N LEU A 271 -28.26 -13.40 4.32
CA LEU A 271 -27.24 -13.14 3.31
C LEU A 271 -26.48 -14.42 2.96
N GLN A 272 -26.10 -14.54 1.70
CA GLN A 272 -25.18 -15.57 1.23
C GLN A 272 -23.73 -15.26 1.64
N ALA A 273 -23.35 -13.96 1.72
CA ALA A 273 -22.03 -13.53 2.16
C ALA A 273 -22.01 -12.06 2.61
N VAL A 274 -20.99 -11.70 3.42
CA VAL A 274 -20.48 -10.34 3.57
C VAL A 274 -19.18 -10.24 2.81
N PHE A 275 -19.06 -9.27 1.91
CA PHE A 275 -18.00 -9.17 0.94
C PHE A 275 -17.34 -7.77 1.02
N GLY A 276 -16.18 -7.68 1.62
CA GLY A 276 -15.35 -6.48 1.61
C GLY A 276 -14.89 -6.16 0.18
N VAL A 277 -14.90 -4.90 -0.17
CA VAL A 277 -14.33 -4.39 -1.43
C VAL A 277 -13.42 -3.23 -1.09
N ALA A 278 -12.13 -3.42 -1.28
CA ALA A 278 -11.13 -2.45 -0.81
C ALA A 278 -11.36 -2.11 0.68
N ASN A 279 -11.68 -3.11 1.50
CA ASN A 279 -12.09 -2.92 2.88
C ASN A 279 -10.88 -2.92 3.83
N GLY A 280 -10.83 -2.00 4.76
CA GLY A 280 -9.70 -1.85 5.68
C GLY A 280 -9.74 -2.78 6.90
N ALA A 281 -10.61 -3.80 6.94
CA ALA A 281 -10.79 -4.64 8.12
C ALA A 281 -10.77 -6.16 7.85
N TYR A 282 -11.52 -6.63 6.86
CA TYR A 282 -11.91 -8.04 6.78
C TYR A 282 -10.74 -8.97 6.38
N ASP A 283 -9.67 -8.42 5.85
CA ASP A 283 -8.42 -9.12 5.55
C ASP A 283 -7.36 -9.01 6.66
N GLN A 284 -7.72 -8.45 7.82
CA GLN A 284 -6.77 -8.23 8.91
C GLN A 284 -6.91 -9.29 10.02
N PRO A 285 -5.80 -9.83 10.57
CA PRO A 285 -5.84 -10.73 11.73
C PRO A 285 -6.54 -10.10 12.95
N ALA A 286 -6.44 -8.77 13.13
CA ALA A 286 -7.13 -8.05 14.20
C ALA A 286 -8.66 -8.16 14.08
N PHE A 287 -9.19 -8.19 12.86
CA PHE A 287 -10.64 -8.38 12.64
C PHE A 287 -11.13 -9.72 13.18
N VAL A 288 -10.36 -10.79 12.97
CA VAL A 288 -10.69 -12.12 13.50
C VAL A 288 -10.80 -12.11 15.04
N ALA A 289 -9.95 -11.31 15.71
CA ALA A 289 -9.99 -11.19 17.17
C ALA A 289 -11.16 -10.31 17.67
N ASP A 290 -11.53 -9.27 16.92
CA ASP A 290 -12.45 -8.22 17.36
C ASP A 290 -13.90 -8.45 16.89
N ALA A 291 -14.09 -9.16 15.77
CA ALA A 291 -15.42 -9.34 15.18
C ALA A 291 -16.27 -10.39 15.92
N PRO A 292 -17.59 -10.26 15.92
CA PRO A 292 -18.49 -11.33 16.37
C PRO A 292 -18.23 -12.62 15.60
N SER A 293 -18.22 -13.75 16.33
CA SER A 293 -17.91 -15.07 15.75
C SER A 293 -16.58 -15.13 14.98
N GLY A 294 -15.63 -14.23 15.31
CA GLY A 294 -14.33 -14.16 14.62
C GLY A 294 -14.42 -13.71 13.15
N GLY A 295 -15.56 -13.16 12.71
CA GLY A 295 -15.76 -12.79 11.29
C GLY A 295 -15.79 -14.00 10.34
N GLU A 296 -16.04 -15.21 10.83
CA GLU A 296 -16.04 -16.44 10.03
C GLU A 296 -16.93 -16.31 8.79
N GLY A 297 -16.36 -16.62 7.63
CA GLY A 297 -17.02 -16.55 6.33
C GLY A 297 -16.97 -15.18 5.63
N TYR A 298 -16.47 -14.12 6.29
CA TYR A 298 -16.33 -12.81 5.66
C TYR A 298 -15.26 -12.84 4.57
N PHE A 299 -15.52 -12.20 3.45
CA PHE A 299 -14.58 -12.02 2.35
C PHE A 299 -14.02 -10.60 2.33
N ASP A 300 -12.86 -10.44 1.69
CA ASP A 300 -12.34 -9.14 1.27
C ASP A 300 -11.64 -9.23 -0.09
N ALA A 301 -12.12 -8.48 -1.06
CA ALA A 301 -11.48 -8.27 -2.33
C ALA A 301 -10.60 -7.02 -2.23
N ASN A 302 -9.30 -7.20 -2.05
CA ASN A 302 -8.36 -6.14 -1.74
C ASN A 302 -6.94 -6.46 -2.24
N TYR A 303 -6.05 -5.46 -2.31
CA TYR A 303 -4.62 -5.73 -2.39
C TYR A 303 -4.17 -6.43 -1.11
N HIS A 304 -3.25 -7.36 -1.21
CA HIS A 304 -2.72 -8.09 -0.05
C HIS A 304 -1.22 -8.38 -0.24
N TRP A 305 -0.47 -8.51 0.85
CA TRP A 305 0.91 -8.96 0.76
C TRP A 305 0.96 -10.40 0.24
N ASP A 306 2.00 -10.74 -0.52
CA ASP A 306 2.11 -12.06 -1.16
C ASP A 306 2.60 -13.11 -0.15
N VAL A 307 1.67 -13.88 0.40
CA VAL A 307 1.94 -14.97 1.35
C VAL A 307 2.79 -16.10 0.74
N THR A 308 2.94 -16.13 -0.58
CA THR A 308 3.76 -17.12 -1.31
C THR A 308 5.17 -16.60 -1.63
N ASN A 309 5.40 -15.31 -1.48
CA ASN A 309 6.70 -14.68 -1.67
C ASN A 309 7.57 -14.85 -0.41
N PRO A 310 8.72 -15.55 -0.50
CA PRO A 310 9.57 -15.79 0.68
C PRO A 310 10.13 -14.51 1.30
N ASP A 311 10.32 -13.44 0.52
CA ASP A 311 10.82 -12.16 1.04
C ASP A 311 9.71 -11.41 1.80
N ALA A 312 8.45 -11.51 1.34
CA ALA A 312 7.30 -10.96 2.07
C ALA A 312 7.05 -11.72 3.38
N VAL A 313 7.17 -13.06 3.36
CA VAL A 313 7.09 -13.89 4.58
C VAL A 313 8.21 -13.52 5.56
N ALA A 314 9.44 -13.35 5.08
CA ALA A 314 10.57 -12.96 5.93
C ALA A 314 10.36 -11.56 6.56
N LEU A 315 9.80 -10.60 5.80
CA LEU A 315 9.43 -9.30 6.35
C LEU A 315 8.34 -9.42 7.43
N ALA A 316 7.32 -10.26 7.20
CA ALA A 316 6.26 -10.46 8.17
C ALA A 316 6.79 -11.08 9.49
N GLU A 317 7.67 -12.08 9.40
CA GLU A 317 8.33 -12.69 10.55
C GLU A 317 9.23 -11.68 11.30
N LEU A 318 10.04 -10.90 10.57
CA LEU A 318 10.88 -9.86 11.15
C LEU A 318 10.04 -8.77 11.85
N TYR A 319 8.93 -8.36 11.24
CA TYR A 319 8.03 -7.37 11.82
C TYR A 319 7.44 -7.86 13.14
N GLU A 320 6.91 -9.11 13.16
CA GLU A 320 6.34 -9.70 14.37
C GLU A 320 7.38 -9.91 15.46
N GLU A 321 8.61 -10.33 15.11
CA GLU A 321 9.73 -10.45 16.07
C GLU A 321 10.10 -9.11 16.68
N THR A 322 10.09 -8.03 15.86
CA THR A 322 10.53 -6.70 16.28
C THR A 322 9.47 -5.95 17.09
N TYR A 323 8.21 -6.03 16.67
CA TYR A 323 7.13 -5.21 17.23
C TYR A 323 6.08 -6.00 18.02
N GLY A 324 6.08 -7.35 17.95
CA GLY A 324 5.22 -8.23 18.76
C GLY A 324 3.78 -8.32 18.27
N GLU A 325 3.51 -7.93 17.02
CA GLU A 325 2.19 -8.01 16.38
C GLU A 325 2.35 -8.37 14.90
N PRO A 326 1.35 -9.05 14.29
CA PRO A 326 1.41 -9.38 12.88
C PRO A 326 1.37 -8.13 12.00
N ILE A 327 2.13 -8.16 10.90
CA ILE A 327 2.19 -7.07 9.93
C ILE A 327 0.86 -6.94 9.18
N ARG A 328 0.45 -5.72 8.89
CA ARG A 328 -0.68 -5.41 8.00
C ARG A 328 -0.18 -5.16 6.57
N THR A 329 -1.03 -5.41 5.59
CA THR A 329 -0.70 -5.15 4.19
C THR A 329 -0.32 -3.69 3.92
N SER A 330 -0.96 -2.74 4.62
CA SER A 330 -0.59 -1.32 4.56
C SER A 330 0.87 -1.04 4.93
N ALA A 331 1.39 -1.76 5.92
CA ALA A 331 2.79 -1.66 6.33
C ALA A 331 3.75 -2.29 5.29
N VAL A 332 3.35 -3.40 4.66
CA VAL A 332 4.13 -4.00 3.56
C VAL A 332 4.23 -3.04 2.36
N LEU A 333 3.11 -2.39 1.98
CA LEU A 333 3.12 -1.37 0.93
C LEU A 333 4.02 -0.18 1.28
N THR A 334 4.07 0.22 2.54
CA THR A 334 5.00 1.29 2.98
C THR A 334 6.45 0.85 2.88
N TYR A 335 6.76 -0.41 3.25
CA TYR A 335 8.09 -0.98 3.04
C TYR A 335 8.47 -0.92 1.55
N ASP A 336 7.60 -1.40 0.66
CA ASP A 336 7.81 -1.35 -0.79
C ASP A 336 8.00 0.10 -1.29
N ALA A 337 7.22 1.06 -0.79
CA ALA A 337 7.35 2.48 -1.16
C ALA A 337 8.73 3.05 -0.82
N VAL A 338 9.25 2.73 0.36
CA VAL A 338 10.61 3.14 0.76
C VAL A 338 11.66 2.45 -0.11
N MET A 339 11.50 1.17 -0.43
CA MET A 339 12.44 0.43 -1.28
C MET A 339 12.44 0.96 -2.72
N VAL A 340 11.28 1.34 -3.28
CA VAL A 340 11.19 2.02 -4.58
C VAL A 340 11.94 3.36 -4.55
N VAL A 341 11.74 4.17 -3.51
CA VAL A 341 12.46 5.45 -3.36
C VAL A 341 13.97 5.22 -3.21
N ALA A 342 14.39 4.28 -2.38
CA ALA A 342 15.82 3.98 -2.18
C ALA A 342 16.48 3.47 -3.48
N GLY A 343 15.81 2.59 -4.21
CA GLY A 343 16.25 2.11 -5.52
C GLY A 343 16.38 3.25 -6.56
N ALA A 344 15.43 4.19 -6.53
CA ALA A 344 15.46 5.35 -7.41
C ALA A 344 16.59 6.34 -7.06
N ILE A 345 16.90 6.53 -5.78
CA ILE A 345 18.07 7.33 -5.35
C ILE A 345 19.37 6.67 -5.80
N GLU A 346 19.46 5.34 -5.66
CA GLU A 346 20.61 4.56 -6.13
C GLU A 346 20.80 4.67 -7.64
N GLU A 347 19.73 4.52 -8.43
CA GLU A 347 19.78 4.62 -9.91
C GLU A 347 20.10 6.05 -10.37
N ALA A 348 19.49 7.06 -9.74
CA ALA A 348 19.76 8.46 -10.04
C ALA A 348 21.21 8.87 -9.69
N GLY A 349 21.85 8.23 -8.70
CA GLY A 349 23.14 8.61 -8.17
C GLY A 349 23.18 10.07 -7.70
N SER A 350 22.06 10.59 -7.22
CA SER A 350 21.83 12.01 -6.94
C SER A 350 20.80 12.19 -5.84
N THR A 351 20.89 13.27 -5.08
CA THR A 351 19.88 13.76 -4.16
C THR A 351 18.95 14.82 -4.79
N ASP A 352 19.09 15.08 -6.09
CA ASP A 352 18.17 15.99 -6.81
C ASP A 352 16.80 15.33 -6.95
N PRO A 353 15.73 15.94 -6.42
CA PRO A 353 14.39 15.33 -6.41
C PRO A 353 13.84 15.06 -7.81
N THR A 354 14.22 15.87 -8.82
CA THR A 354 13.76 15.63 -10.21
C THR A 354 14.44 14.41 -10.80
N ALA A 355 15.74 14.19 -10.55
CA ALA A 355 16.44 12.99 -10.98
C ALA A 355 15.88 11.73 -10.30
N ILE A 356 15.53 11.84 -9.00
CA ILE A 356 14.88 10.76 -8.25
C ILE A 356 13.50 10.47 -8.83
N ARG A 357 12.70 11.51 -9.14
CA ARG A 357 11.39 11.37 -9.78
C ARG A 357 11.48 10.61 -11.10
N ASP A 358 12.45 10.95 -11.94
CA ASP A 358 12.65 10.30 -13.23
C ASP A 358 13.02 8.81 -13.04
N ALA A 359 13.87 8.50 -12.05
CA ALA A 359 14.23 7.13 -11.71
C ALA A 359 13.05 6.34 -11.09
N ILE A 360 12.16 6.97 -10.31
CA ILE A 360 10.93 6.33 -9.83
C ILE A 360 10.04 5.94 -11.01
N ALA A 361 9.86 6.84 -12.00
CA ALA A 361 9.03 6.59 -13.16
C ALA A 361 9.51 5.40 -14.00
N ASP A 362 10.82 5.12 -13.99
CA ASP A 362 11.47 4.03 -14.73
C ASP A 362 11.72 2.78 -13.85
N THR A 363 11.15 2.69 -12.64
CA THR A 363 11.38 1.55 -11.71
C THR A 363 10.86 0.23 -12.26
N ASP A 364 11.54 -0.87 -11.91
CA ASP A 364 11.16 -2.27 -12.17
C ASP A 364 11.23 -3.12 -10.87
N TYR A 365 10.89 -2.53 -9.75
CA TYR A 365 10.92 -3.15 -8.42
C TYR A 365 9.94 -4.32 -8.29
N GLU A 366 10.40 -5.48 -7.79
CA GLU A 366 9.54 -6.62 -7.48
C GLU A 366 8.85 -6.39 -6.12
N PRO A 367 7.52 -6.18 -6.08
CA PRO A 367 6.83 -5.84 -4.84
C PRO A 367 6.62 -7.06 -3.93
N LEU A 368 6.45 -6.79 -2.65
CA LEU A 368 6.09 -7.80 -1.64
C LEU A 368 4.57 -8.02 -1.52
N VAL A 369 3.78 -7.19 -2.19
CA VAL A 369 2.33 -7.40 -2.36
C VAL A 369 2.05 -8.19 -3.62
N VAL A 370 0.88 -8.85 -3.67
CA VAL A 370 0.45 -9.57 -4.88
C VAL A 370 0.36 -8.61 -6.06
N SER A 371 1.05 -8.95 -7.13
CA SER A 371 1.16 -8.12 -8.34
C SER A 371 1.23 -9.00 -9.58
N GLN A 372 0.87 -8.43 -10.73
CA GLN A 372 0.97 -9.11 -12.03
C GLN A 372 2.39 -9.05 -12.64
N GLY A 373 3.32 -8.38 -11.98
CA GLY A 373 4.71 -8.20 -12.37
C GLY A 373 5.39 -7.12 -11.53
N PRO A 374 6.61 -6.71 -11.88
CA PRO A 374 7.30 -5.63 -11.20
C PRO A 374 6.48 -4.34 -11.18
N VAL A 375 6.72 -3.46 -10.21
CA VAL A 375 6.14 -2.12 -10.19
C VAL A 375 6.52 -1.42 -11.49
N SER A 376 5.52 -0.94 -12.21
CA SER A 376 5.69 -0.23 -13.48
C SER A 376 4.66 0.89 -13.56
N PHE A 377 5.15 2.12 -13.59
CA PHE A 377 4.27 3.29 -13.63
C PHE A 377 3.95 3.70 -15.05
N ASP A 378 2.69 4.04 -15.30
CA ASP A 378 2.27 4.70 -16.53
C ASP A 378 2.58 6.21 -16.49
N GLU A 379 2.17 6.92 -17.55
CA GLU A 379 2.37 8.37 -17.69
C GLU A 379 1.67 9.21 -16.60
N THR A 380 0.72 8.64 -15.86
CA THR A 380 0.03 9.30 -14.75
C THR A 380 0.69 9.03 -13.40
N GLY A 381 1.62 8.07 -13.33
CA GLY A 381 2.24 7.59 -12.09
C GLY A 381 1.47 6.44 -11.42
N GLN A 382 0.50 5.81 -12.11
CA GLN A 382 -0.19 4.63 -11.61
C GLN A 382 0.62 3.36 -11.91
N ASN A 383 0.82 2.50 -10.89
CA ASN A 383 1.35 1.16 -11.10
C ASN A 383 0.33 0.32 -11.89
N THR A 384 0.71 -0.09 -13.10
CA THR A 384 -0.14 -0.84 -14.03
C THR A 384 -0.21 -2.34 -13.73
N ASN A 385 0.70 -2.86 -12.91
CA ASN A 385 0.75 -4.27 -12.52
C ASN A 385 0.08 -4.54 -11.17
N ALA A 386 -0.39 -3.51 -10.49
CA ALA A 386 -1.11 -3.64 -9.23
C ALA A 386 -2.46 -4.36 -9.44
N GLY A 387 -2.79 -5.25 -8.52
CA GLY A 387 -4.02 -6.04 -8.59
C GLY A 387 -4.57 -6.35 -7.20
N ILE A 388 -5.73 -7.03 -7.18
CA ILE A 388 -6.34 -7.52 -5.94
C ILE A 388 -6.32 -9.04 -5.89
N VAL A 389 -6.50 -9.57 -4.69
CA VAL A 389 -6.87 -10.95 -4.39
C VAL A 389 -8.13 -10.97 -3.55
N VAL A 390 -8.74 -12.14 -3.38
CA VAL A 390 -9.83 -12.30 -2.41
C VAL A 390 -9.33 -13.08 -1.22
N MET A 391 -9.48 -12.49 -0.06
CA MET A 391 -9.26 -13.10 1.24
C MET A 391 -10.59 -13.59 1.80
N GLN A 392 -10.54 -14.62 2.62
CA GLN A 392 -11.69 -15.09 3.40
C GLN A 392 -11.27 -15.46 4.81
N VAL A 393 -12.06 -15.10 5.79
CA VAL A 393 -11.87 -15.62 7.15
C VAL A 393 -12.37 -17.06 7.19
N GLN A 394 -11.45 -17.99 7.40
CA GLN A 394 -11.72 -19.44 7.50
C GLN A 394 -11.01 -20.02 8.72
N ASP A 395 -11.74 -20.78 9.55
CA ASP A 395 -11.17 -21.47 10.70
C ASP A 395 -10.37 -20.54 11.63
N ALA A 396 -10.89 -19.31 11.82
CA ALA A 396 -10.28 -18.22 12.61
C ALA A 396 -8.94 -17.69 12.06
N ALA A 397 -8.72 -17.78 10.75
CA ALA A 397 -7.58 -17.20 10.07
C ALA A 397 -8.02 -16.46 8.79
N VAL A 398 -7.32 -15.41 8.44
CA VAL A 398 -7.45 -14.75 7.13
C VAL A 398 -6.68 -15.60 6.12
N THR A 399 -7.35 -16.03 5.06
CA THR A 399 -6.79 -16.99 4.08
C THR A 399 -7.03 -16.45 2.67
N GLN A 400 -6.03 -16.46 1.83
CA GLN A 400 -6.15 -16.09 0.42
C GLN A 400 -6.85 -17.21 -0.35
N VAL A 401 -7.98 -16.90 -1.00
CA VAL A 401 -8.86 -17.91 -1.59
C VAL A 401 -9.12 -17.74 -3.09
N PHE A 402 -8.80 -16.56 -3.65
CA PHE A 402 -8.98 -16.31 -5.08
C PHE A 402 -7.97 -15.22 -5.57
N PRO A 403 -7.46 -15.30 -6.82
CA PRO A 403 -7.73 -16.33 -7.83
C PRO A 403 -7.17 -17.70 -7.44
N ASN A 404 -7.71 -18.77 -8.03
CA ASN A 404 -7.39 -20.16 -7.66
C ASN A 404 -5.90 -20.51 -7.75
N GLU A 405 -5.15 -19.89 -8.68
CA GLU A 405 -3.71 -20.10 -8.87
C GLU A 405 -2.83 -19.50 -7.76
N LEU A 406 -3.37 -18.56 -6.99
CA LEU A 406 -2.71 -17.92 -5.85
C LEU A 406 -3.33 -18.32 -4.51
N ALA A 407 -4.37 -19.17 -4.52
CA ALA A 407 -5.13 -19.52 -3.33
C ALA A 407 -4.35 -20.44 -2.40
N GLU A 408 -4.37 -20.14 -1.10
CA GLU A 408 -3.87 -21.01 -0.03
C GLU A 408 -4.87 -22.14 0.29
N ALA A 409 -6.16 -21.87 0.15
CA ALA A 409 -7.24 -22.81 0.36
C ALA A 409 -8.43 -22.52 -0.58
N PRO A 410 -9.30 -23.51 -0.84
CA PRO A 410 -10.53 -23.26 -1.56
C PRO A 410 -11.44 -22.29 -0.81
N TYR A 411 -12.06 -21.35 -1.54
CA TYR A 411 -13.10 -20.51 -0.96
C TYR A 411 -14.34 -21.31 -0.54
N ARG A 412 -15.09 -20.76 0.40
CA ARG A 412 -16.37 -21.30 0.86
C ARG A 412 -17.46 -20.29 0.49
N PHE A 413 -18.21 -20.57 -0.59
CA PHE A 413 -19.31 -19.71 -1.04
C PHE A 413 -20.53 -20.60 -1.40
N PRO A 414 -21.74 -20.33 -0.90
CA PRO A 414 -22.07 -19.24 0.03
C PRO A 414 -21.45 -19.42 1.42
N ALA A 415 -21.24 -18.32 2.13
CA ALA A 415 -20.74 -18.27 3.49
C ALA A 415 -21.61 -17.29 4.30
N ALA A 416 -22.76 -17.76 4.73
CA ALA A 416 -23.67 -16.92 5.52
C ALA A 416 -22.99 -16.47 6.83
N PRO A 417 -23.07 -15.18 7.19
CA PRO A 417 -22.43 -14.67 8.40
C PRO A 417 -22.91 -15.42 9.65
N GLY A 418 -21.95 -15.92 10.45
CA GLY A 418 -22.25 -16.64 11.68
C GLY A 418 -22.75 -18.09 11.50
N ALA A 419 -22.74 -18.65 10.29
CA ALA A 419 -22.92 -20.07 10.07
C ALA A 419 -21.62 -20.81 10.39
N SER A 420 -21.55 -21.45 11.55
CA SER A 420 -20.43 -22.32 12.00
C SER A 420 -20.70 -23.78 11.72
#